data_dac6ef684c86d7422b3c6a72e6cfd018
#
_entry.id   dac6ef684c86d7422b3c6a72e6cfd018
#
_cell.length_a   1.000
_cell.length_b   1.000
_cell.length_c   1.000
_cell.angle_alpha   90.00
_cell.angle_beta   90.00
_cell.angle_gamma   90.00
#
_symmetry.space_group_name_H-M   'P 1'
#
loop_
_entity.id
_entity.type
_entity.pdbx_description
1 polymer ?
#
loop_
_entity_poly.entity_id
_entity_poly.type
_entity_poly.pdbx_seq_one_letter_code
_entity_poly.pdbx_strand_id
1 'polypeptide(L)'
;MATGASTADLAIILVDARQGILTQTKRHSYIASLLGIKNLIVAINKMDLVDFSQEVFEKFKSDYNEIIEYLPHNKDLNIQFIPISALDGDNILTISPKCSWYKGLPLMELLDTTPINKQESSSFRLPVQYVVRPHLNFRGFSGTIASGEIKVGDEITVLPSRKTSKVKSIVSNEIKDLRPIGKDETVETIDRAFAPMATTITLEDEIDISRGDMIVKSSDIPKVSNHLSCMVVWMDETPLKLNQNYIIKRATSVLNGAFNAIEFKKNINTFEEIDTTELALNDIAKCTLSLDREIAVDPYHENRYTGSFIIIDKYTNSTVGAGMIISSIEGFAKLEENKKVYTEAEVELNEFIRRNYPEWECKAI
;
A
#
# COMPACT_ATOMS: atom_id res chain seq x y z
N MET A 1 -11.50 -6.50 1.79
CA MET A 1 -10.41 -7.48 1.67
C MET A 1 -9.03 -6.81 1.48
N ALA A 2 -8.85 -5.88 0.56
CA ALA A 2 -7.55 -5.21 0.33
C ALA A 2 -6.93 -4.64 1.62
N THR A 3 -7.71 -3.96 2.46
CA THR A 3 -7.25 -3.37 3.72
C THR A 3 -6.72 -4.41 4.72
N GLY A 4 -7.42 -5.55 4.88
CA GLY A 4 -6.98 -6.63 5.79
C GLY A 4 -5.80 -7.43 5.25
N ALA A 5 -5.72 -7.60 3.94
CA ALA A 5 -4.65 -8.37 3.30
C ALA A 5 -3.33 -7.58 3.18
N SER A 6 -3.36 -6.24 3.23
CA SER A 6 -2.16 -5.41 3.06
C SER A 6 -1.10 -5.60 4.13
N THR A 7 -1.48 -6.08 5.32
CA THR A 7 -0.58 -6.34 6.45
C THR A 7 -0.38 -7.83 6.73
N ALA A 8 -1.03 -8.70 5.95
CA ALA A 8 -0.95 -10.14 6.16
C ALA A 8 0.30 -10.74 5.48
N ASP A 9 0.89 -11.72 6.13
CA ASP A 9 2.03 -12.49 5.60
C ASP A 9 1.59 -13.82 4.98
N LEU A 10 0.37 -14.28 5.34
CA LEU A 10 -0.27 -15.49 4.84
C LEU A 10 -1.76 -15.21 4.62
N ALA A 11 -2.36 -15.80 3.60
CA ALA A 11 -3.80 -15.74 3.37
C ALA A 11 -4.43 -17.14 3.27
N ILE A 12 -5.60 -17.29 3.89
CA ILE A 12 -6.45 -18.46 3.72
C ILE A 12 -7.54 -18.11 2.73
N ILE A 13 -7.55 -18.79 1.59
CA ILE A 13 -8.62 -18.69 0.58
C ILE A 13 -9.63 -19.81 0.83
N LEU A 14 -10.77 -19.42 1.39
CA LEU A 14 -11.83 -20.37 1.71
C LEU A 14 -12.74 -20.60 0.49
N VAL A 15 -12.96 -21.86 0.12
CA VAL A 15 -13.78 -22.24 -1.03
C VAL A 15 -14.78 -23.34 -0.65
N ASP A 16 -15.93 -23.37 -1.31
CA ASP A 16 -16.97 -24.39 -1.08
C ASP A 16 -16.75 -25.56 -2.06
N ALA A 17 -16.53 -26.77 -1.54
CA ALA A 17 -16.25 -27.98 -2.32
C ALA A 17 -17.33 -28.28 -3.38
N ARG A 18 -18.57 -27.83 -3.16
CA ARG A 18 -19.71 -28.08 -4.05
C ARG A 18 -19.78 -27.13 -5.25
N GLN A 19 -19.19 -25.94 -5.13
CA GLN A 19 -19.40 -24.85 -6.10
C GLN A 19 -18.24 -24.69 -7.09
N GLY A 20 -17.09 -25.31 -6.82
CA GLY A 20 -15.90 -25.10 -7.62
C GLY A 20 -15.30 -23.71 -7.45
N ILE A 21 -14.51 -23.26 -8.42
CA ILE A 21 -13.82 -21.97 -8.39
C ILE A 21 -14.74 -20.87 -8.92
N LEU A 22 -15.12 -19.97 -8.03
CA LEU A 22 -15.96 -18.81 -8.36
C LEU A 22 -15.12 -17.58 -8.72
N THR A 23 -15.74 -16.62 -9.41
CA THR A 23 -15.14 -15.29 -9.68
C THR A 23 -14.57 -14.64 -8.42
N GLN A 24 -15.25 -14.80 -7.28
CA GLN A 24 -14.79 -14.27 -6.00
C GLN A 24 -13.50 -14.95 -5.54
N THR A 25 -13.35 -16.26 -5.71
CA THR A 25 -12.10 -16.99 -5.42
C THR A 25 -10.94 -16.45 -6.25
N LYS A 26 -11.15 -16.32 -7.57
CA LYS A 26 -10.17 -15.75 -8.50
C LYS A 26 -9.74 -14.35 -8.07
N ARG A 27 -10.72 -13.49 -7.74
CA ARG A 27 -10.46 -12.11 -7.29
C ARG A 27 -9.66 -12.07 -6.00
N HIS A 28 -10.02 -12.87 -5.01
CA HIS A 28 -9.34 -12.91 -3.72
C HIS A 28 -7.91 -13.41 -3.87
N SER A 29 -7.69 -14.45 -4.66
CA SER A 29 -6.35 -14.97 -4.96
C SER A 29 -5.49 -13.93 -5.70
N TYR A 30 -6.08 -13.24 -6.69
CA TYR A 30 -5.40 -12.20 -7.43
C TYR A 30 -5.00 -11.02 -6.53
N ILE A 31 -5.92 -10.52 -5.68
CA ILE A 31 -5.63 -9.42 -4.76
C ILE A 31 -4.59 -9.84 -3.72
N ALA A 32 -4.68 -11.05 -3.15
CA ALA A 32 -3.70 -11.54 -2.19
C ALA A 32 -2.29 -11.57 -2.80
N SER A 33 -2.17 -12.13 -4.01
CA SER A 33 -0.92 -12.16 -4.75
C SER A 33 -0.41 -10.77 -5.14
N LEU A 34 -1.29 -9.88 -5.60
CA LEU A 34 -0.97 -8.49 -5.94
C LEU A 34 -0.43 -7.71 -4.73
N LEU A 35 -0.97 -7.98 -3.54
CA LEU A 35 -0.49 -7.43 -2.26
C LEU A 35 0.79 -8.12 -1.75
N GLY A 36 1.38 -9.03 -2.56
CA GLY A 36 2.65 -9.67 -2.28
C GLY A 36 2.58 -10.72 -1.17
N ILE A 37 1.40 -11.27 -0.86
CA ILE A 37 1.27 -12.41 0.05
C ILE A 37 1.80 -13.64 -0.69
N LYS A 38 2.90 -14.21 -0.20
CA LYS A 38 3.58 -15.35 -0.84
C LYS A 38 3.01 -16.69 -0.39
N ASN A 39 2.45 -16.78 0.81
CA ASN A 39 1.90 -18.02 1.36
C ASN A 39 0.38 -18.00 1.26
N LEU A 40 -0.19 -18.91 0.47
CA LEU A 40 -1.62 -19.08 0.31
C LEU A 40 -2.02 -20.49 0.77
N ILE A 41 -3.00 -20.58 1.65
CA ILE A 41 -3.65 -21.85 2.01
C ILE A 41 -5.03 -21.84 1.38
N VAL A 42 -5.26 -22.72 0.42
CA VAL A 42 -6.56 -22.90 -0.21
C VAL A 42 -7.31 -23.97 0.58
N ALA A 43 -8.22 -23.52 1.43
CA ALA A 43 -9.02 -24.38 2.28
C ALA A 43 -10.33 -24.75 1.57
N ILE A 44 -10.40 -25.99 1.08
CA ILE A 44 -11.57 -26.56 0.42
C ILE A 44 -12.51 -27.04 1.51
N ASN A 45 -13.49 -26.18 1.83
CA ASN A 45 -14.42 -26.35 2.93
C ASN A 45 -15.70 -27.05 2.50
N LYS A 46 -16.44 -27.54 3.50
CA LYS A 46 -17.68 -28.33 3.35
C LYS A 46 -17.44 -29.66 2.66
N MET A 47 -16.29 -30.27 2.94
CA MET A 47 -15.98 -31.61 2.42
C MET A 47 -16.93 -32.68 2.95
N ASP A 48 -17.56 -32.43 4.10
CA ASP A 48 -18.66 -33.27 4.65
C ASP A 48 -19.86 -33.38 3.71
N LEU A 49 -20.14 -32.35 2.91
CA LEU A 49 -21.25 -32.32 1.96
C LEU A 49 -20.94 -33.02 0.60
N VAL A 50 -19.72 -33.48 0.43
CA VAL A 50 -19.25 -34.24 -0.74
C VAL A 50 -18.54 -35.52 -0.32
N ASP A 51 -18.92 -36.07 0.85
CA ASP A 51 -18.43 -37.31 1.43
C ASP A 51 -16.91 -37.44 1.46
N PHE A 52 -16.19 -36.30 1.69
CA PHE A 52 -14.74 -36.21 1.68
C PHE A 52 -14.09 -36.82 0.42
N SER A 53 -14.74 -36.66 -0.74
CA SER A 53 -14.28 -37.20 -2.02
C SER A 53 -12.88 -36.66 -2.40
N GLN A 54 -11.96 -37.61 -2.61
CA GLN A 54 -10.61 -37.28 -3.12
C GLN A 54 -10.67 -36.71 -4.55
N GLU A 55 -11.59 -37.22 -5.38
CA GLU A 55 -11.79 -36.79 -6.77
C GLU A 55 -12.16 -35.30 -6.83
N VAL A 56 -13.10 -34.86 -5.97
CA VAL A 56 -13.49 -33.44 -5.85
C VAL A 56 -12.31 -32.59 -5.45
N PHE A 57 -11.52 -33.03 -4.48
CA PHE A 57 -10.32 -32.30 -4.02
C PHE A 57 -9.25 -32.16 -5.12
N GLU A 58 -8.90 -33.24 -5.80
CA GLU A 58 -7.87 -33.22 -6.86
C GLU A 58 -8.34 -32.41 -8.08
N LYS A 59 -9.63 -32.48 -8.44
CA LYS A 59 -10.19 -31.62 -9.46
C LYS A 59 -10.06 -30.15 -9.09
N PHE A 60 -10.42 -29.79 -7.85
CA PHE A 60 -10.32 -28.42 -7.37
C PHE A 60 -8.88 -27.90 -7.44
N LYS A 61 -7.93 -28.74 -7.05
CA LYS A 61 -6.49 -28.43 -7.10
C LYS A 61 -6.02 -28.24 -8.54
N SER A 62 -6.48 -29.07 -9.48
CA SER A 62 -6.18 -28.93 -10.91
C SER A 62 -6.70 -27.60 -11.45
N ASP A 63 -7.99 -27.31 -11.22
CA ASP A 63 -8.64 -26.09 -11.70
C ASP A 63 -7.99 -24.82 -11.09
N TYR A 64 -7.53 -24.90 -9.83
CA TYR A 64 -6.84 -23.78 -9.18
C TYR A 64 -5.43 -23.58 -9.72
N ASN A 65 -4.72 -24.64 -10.08
CA ASN A 65 -3.38 -24.55 -10.67
C ASN A 65 -3.40 -23.79 -12.00
N GLU A 66 -4.46 -23.89 -12.79
CA GLU A 66 -4.63 -23.10 -14.00
C GLU A 66 -4.70 -21.59 -13.70
N ILE A 67 -5.27 -21.20 -12.54
CA ILE A 67 -5.38 -19.81 -12.13
C ILE A 67 -4.04 -19.25 -11.67
N ILE A 68 -3.20 -20.08 -11.04
CA ILE A 68 -1.89 -19.65 -10.49
C ILE A 68 -1.04 -19.02 -11.59
N GLU A 69 -1.08 -19.52 -12.82
CA GLU A 69 -0.29 -19.01 -13.94
C GLU A 69 -0.57 -17.52 -14.23
N TYR A 70 -1.76 -17.05 -13.91
CA TYR A 70 -2.21 -15.67 -14.15
C TYR A 70 -2.07 -14.75 -12.93
N LEU A 71 -1.68 -15.30 -11.76
CA LEU A 71 -1.53 -14.50 -10.56
C LEU A 71 -0.23 -13.65 -10.64
N PRO A 72 -0.25 -12.40 -10.13
CA PRO A 72 0.96 -11.63 -9.95
C PRO A 72 1.98 -12.41 -9.12
N HIS A 73 3.26 -12.29 -9.45
CA HIS A 73 4.36 -12.95 -8.70
C HIS A 73 4.18 -14.47 -8.52
N ASN A 74 3.52 -15.15 -9.45
CA ASN A 74 3.19 -16.58 -9.38
C ASN A 74 4.37 -17.51 -9.06
N LYS A 75 5.59 -17.17 -9.51
CA LYS A 75 6.82 -17.96 -9.28
C LYS A 75 7.27 -17.97 -7.81
N ASP A 76 6.83 -16.99 -7.03
CA ASP A 76 7.20 -16.84 -5.61
C ASP A 76 6.10 -17.36 -4.67
N LEU A 77 4.97 -17.83 -5.23
CA LEU A 77 3.84 -18.31 -4.43
C LEU A 77 4.08 -19.70 -3.88
N ASN A 78 3.92 -19.85 -2.57
CA ASN A 78 3.81 -21.12 -1.88
C ASN A 78 2.33 -21.39 -1.60
N ILE A 79 1.73 -22.32 -2.35
CA ILE A 79 0.30 -22.61 -2.27
C ILE A 79 0.10 -24.01 -1.72
N GLN A 80 -0.68 -24.11 -0.64
CA GLN A 80 -1.03 -25.36 0.00
C GLN A 80 -2.54 -25.55 -0.06
N PHE A 81 -2.96 -26.79 -0.33
CA PHE A 81 -4.38 -27.16 -0.41
C PHE A 81 -4.74 -28.06 0.76
N ILE A 82 -5.84 -27.76 1.41
CA ILE A 82 -6.33 -28.53 2.55
C ILE A 82 -7.83 -28.80 2.42
N PRO A 83 -8.27 -30.08 2.50
CA PRO A 83 -9.69 -30.43 2.59
C PRO A 83 -10.16 -30.26 4.04
N ILE A 84 -11.20 -29.47 4.28
CA ILE A 84 -11.72 -29.23 5.64
C ILE A 84 -13.24 -29.35 5.71
N SER A 85 -13.75 -29.68 6.91
CA SER A 85 -15.09 -29.31 7.33
C SER A 85 -14.98 -28.37 8.52
N ALA A 86 -15.20 -27.07 8.29
CA ALA A 86 -15.14 -26.09 9.36
C ALA A 86 -16.27 -26.28 10.39
N LEU A 87 -17.38 -26.89 9.98
CA LEU A 87 -18.51 -27.19 10.85
C LEU A 87 -18.18 -28.32 11.83
N ASP A 88 -17.61 -29.42 11.31
CA ASP A 88 -17.30 -30.62 12.10
C ASP A 88 -15.90 -30.56 12.73
N GLY A 89 -15.05 -29.63 12.29
CA GLY A 89 -13.66 -29.49 12.75
C GLY A 89 -12.68 -30.46 12.07
N ASP A 90 -13.10 -31.15 11.00
CA ASP A 90 -12.24 -32.09 10.27
C ASP A 90 -11.07 -31.37 9.61
N ASN A 91 -9.84 -31.85 9.86
CA ASN A 91 -8.57 -31.30 9.40
C ASN A 91 -8.28 -29.85 9.88
N ILE A 92 -8.93 -29.38 10.94
CA ILE A 92 -8.63 -28.09 11.57
C ILE A 92 -7.51 -28.23 12.59
N LEU A 93 -7.72 -29.00 13.66
CA LEU A 93 -6.72 -29.24 14.72
C LEU A 93 -5.97 -30.55 14.51
N THR A 94 -6.66 -31.58 14.05
CA THR A 94 -6.13 -32.93 13.83
C THR A 94 -6.57 -33.47 12.49
N ILE A 95 -5.79 -34.40 11.94
CA ILE A 95 -6.14 -35.08 10.69
C ILE A 95 -7.41 -35.92 10.90
N SER A 96 -8.36 -35.75 9.99
CA SER A 96 -9.62 -36.49 10.02
C SER A 96 -9.44 -37.89 9.47
N PRO A 97 -10.00 -38.92 10.14
CA PRO A 97 -10.02 -40.29 9.63
C PRO A 97 -10.92 -40.44 8.36
N LYS A 98 -11.86 -39.47 8.15
CA LYS A 98 -12.71 -39.44 6.94
C LYS A 98 -11.92 -39.11 5.67
N CYS A 99 -10.73 -38.46 5.81
CA CYS A 99 -9.83 -38.09 4.72
C CYS A 99 -8.51 -38.89 4.75
N SER A 100 -8.56 -40.23 4.84
CA SER A 100 -7.35 -41.06 4.95
C SER A 100 -6.39 -40.93 3.76
N TRP A 101 -6.84 -40.45 2.63
CA TRP A 101 -6.06 -40.14 1.43
C TRP A 101 -5.26 -38.81 1.54
N TYR A 102 -5.69 -37.88 2.40
CA TYR A 102 -4.96 -36.64 2.63
C TYR A 102 -3.74 -36.92 3.52
N LYS A 103 -2.54 -36.51 3.06
CA LYS A 103 -1.26 -36.74 3.74
C LYS A 103 -0.59 -35.44 4.21
N GLY A 104 -1.28 -34.31 4.08
CA GLY A 104 -0.78 -33.02 4.56
C GLY A 104 -1.02 -32.82 6.06
N LEU A 105 -0.69 -31.63 6.54
CA LEU A 105 -0.89 -31.21 7.93
C LEU A 105 -2.29 -30.63 8.15
N PRO A 106 -2.84 -30.66 9.37
CA PRO A 106 -4.07 -29.94 9.70
C PRO A 106 -3.84 -28.41 9.63
N LEU A 107 -4.93 -27.65 9.51
CA LEU A 107 -4.87 -26.21 9.25
C LEU A 107 -4.04 -25.42 10.29
N MET A 108 -4.24 -25.72 11.56
CA MET A 108 -3.51 -25.01 12.63
C MET A 108 -2.03 -25.30 12.58
N GLU A 109 -1.62 -26.53 12.34
CA GLU A 109 -0.22 -26.89 12.20
C GLU A 109 0.40 -26.28 10.93
N LEU A 110 -0.35 -26.17 9.83
CA LEU A 110 0.09 -25.42 8.63
C LEU A 110 0.35 -23.94 8.95
N LEU A 111 -0.51 -23.30 9.74
CA LEU A 111 -0.33 -21.91 10.15
C LEU A 111 0.91 -21.73 11.02
N ASP A 112 1.15 -22.63 11.97
CA ASP A 112 2.27 -22.56 12.90
C ASP A 112 3.62 -22.87 12.23
N THR A 113 3.63 -23.73 11.21
CA THR A 113 4.86 -24.23 10.55
C THR A 113 5.19 -23.51 9.26
N THR A 114 4.25 -22.75 8.66
CA THR A 114 4.52 -22.04 7.41
C THR A 114 5.57 -20.96 7.61
N PRO A 115 6.72 -21.01 6.93
CA PRO A 115 7.79 -20.04 7.10
C PRO A 115 7.36 -18.68 6.56
N ILE A 116 7.42 -17.66 7.41
CA ILE A 116 7.17 -16.27 7.02
C ILE A 116 8.51 -15.61 6.67
N ASN A 117 8.85 -15.61 5.40
CA ASN A 117 10.03 -14.91 4.91
C ASN A 117 9.67 -13.43 4.66
N LYS A 118 9.92 -12.58 5.63
CA LYS A 118 9.80 -11.12 5.43
C LYS A 118 10.91 -10.68 4.50
N GLN A 119 10.53 -10.09 3.39
CA GLN A 119 11.48 -9.44 2.49
C GLN A 119 11.87 -8.11 3.13
N GLU A 120 12.96 -8.11 3.89
CA GLU A 120 13.51 -6.91 4.50
C GLU A 120 14.30 -6.15 3.43
N SER A 121 13.78 -5.00 3.04
CA SER A 121 14.55 -4.06 2.23
C SER A 121 15.70 -3.51 3.10
N SER A 122 16.94 -3.57 2.59
CA SER A 122 18.11 -2.99 3.25
C SER A 122 18.12 -1.46 3.18
N SER A 123 17.34 -0.89 2.28
CA SER A 123 17.21 0.55 2.07
C SER A 123 16.55 1.23 3.26
N PHE A 124 17.27 2.18 3.88
CA PHE A 124 16.72 2.90 5.02
C PHE A 124 15.66 3.90 4.60
N ARG A 125 14.47 3.78 5.21
CA ARG A 125 13.33 4.67 5.00
C ARG A 125 12.68 5.04 6.34
N LEU A 126 12.69 6.33 6.68
CA LEU A 126 12.01 6.86 7.85
C LEU A 126 11.02 7.97 7.42
N PRO A 127 9.74 7.63 7.23
CA PRO A 127 8.69 8.63 7.02
C PRO A 127 8.51 9.46 8.29
N VAL A 128 8.67 10.77 8.19
CA VAL A 128 8.54 11.68 9.34
C VAL A 128 7.07 11.81 9.72
N GLN A 129 6.72 11.38 10.91
CA GLN A 129 5.37 11.44 11.45
C GLN A 129 5.14 12.67 12.30
N TYR A 130 6.12 13.06 13.08
CA TYR A 130 6.03 14.19 13.99
C TYR A 130 7.40 14.87 14.20
N VAL A 131 7.37 16.18 14.37
CA VAL A 131 8.57 16.98 14.72
C VAL A 131 8.46 17.36 16.18
N VAL A 132 9.36 16.84 17.00
CA VAL A 132 9.41 17.08 18.45
C VAL A 132 10.32 18.27 18.75
N ARG A 133 9.78 19.30 19.39
CA ARG A 133 10.55 20.49 19.83
C ARG A 133 10.09 20.95 21.22
N PRO A 134 10.40 20.20 22.28
CA PRO A 134 9.97 20.52 23.63
C PRO A 134 10.62 21.80 24.17
N HIS A 135 11.82 22.14 23.72
CA HIS A 135 12.57 23.35 24.07
C HIS A 135 13.51 23.77 22.92
N LEU A 136 14.13 24.94 23.03
CA LEU A 136 14.93 25.54 21.94
C LEU A 136 16.14 24.68 21.53
N ASN A 137 16.72 23.92 22.45
CA ASN A 137 17.94 23.14 22.22
C ASN A 137 17.70 21.72 21.73
N PHE A 138 16.43 21.32 21.50
CA PHE A 138 16.08 19.99 21.03
C PHE A 138 15.15 20.08 19.82
N ARG A 139 15.54 19.43 18.74
CA ARG A 139 14.70 19.21 17.56
C ARG A 139 14.86 17.77 17.10
N GLY A 140 13.81 16.98 17.27
CA GLY A 140 13.78 15.58 16.91
C GLY A 140 12.75 15.30 15.84
N PHE A 141 13.02 14.31 15.01
CA PHE A 141 12.17 13.85 13.91
C PHE A 141 11.73 12.42 14.21
N SER A 142 10.45 12.26 14.56
CA SER A 142 9.88 11.02 15.02
C SER A 142 9.15 10.30 13.89
N GLY A 143 9.29 8.97 13.85
CA GLY A 143 8.58 8.10 12.91
C GLY A 143 8.86 6.64 13.20
N THR A 144 8.17 5.76 12.48
CA THR A 144 8.47 4.33 12.45
C THR A 144 9.38 4.05 11.25
N ILE A 145 10.51 3.40 11.48
CA ILE A 145 11.42 2.98 10.41
C ILE A 145 10.68 1.98 9.54
N ALA A 146 10.46 2.32 8.28
CA ALA A 146 9.74 1.49 7.32
C ALA A 146 10.60 0.34 6.79
N SER A 147 11.91 0.56 6.65
CA SER A 147 12.89 -0.43 6.21
C SER A 147 14.31 -0.01 6.55
N GLY A 148 15.24 -0.99 6.54
CA GLY A 148 16.67 -0.80 6.76
C GLY A 148 17.04 -0.42 8.18
N GLU A 149 18.25 0.09 8.35
CA GLU A 149 18.82 0.53 9.64
C GLU A 149 19.51 1.89 9.53
N ILE A 150 19.61 2.59 10.65
CA ILE A 150 20.32 3.88 10.80
C ILE A 150 21.21 3.84 12.03
N LYS A 151 22.37 4.49 11.95
CA LYS A 151 23.34 4.63 13.05
C LYS A 151 23.66 6.09 13.32
N VAL A 152 24.10 6.39 14.52
CA VAL A 152 24.65 7.70 14.87
C VAL A 152 25.85 7.99 13.98
N GLY A 153 25.90 9.19 13.41
CA GLY A 153 26.94 9.61 12.45
C GLY A 153 26.65 9.30 10.99
N ASP A 154 25.63 8.49 10.69
CA ASP A 154 25.22 8.24 9.30
C ASP A 154 24.78 9.54 8.61
N GLU A 155 25.20 9.70 7.35
CA GLU A 155 24.78 10.81 6.50
C GLU A 155 23.40 10.54 5.91
N ILE A 156 22.49 11.50 6.07
CA ILE A 156 21.10 11.39 5.61
C ILE A 156 20.75 12.47 4.61
N THR A 157 19.77 12.16 3.78
CA THR A 157 19.11 13.10 2.88
C THR A 157 17.62 13.15 3.18
N VAL A 158 17.06 14.35 3.21
CA VAL A 158 15.62 14.58 3.41
C VAL A 158 14.94 14.76 2.07
N LEU A 159 13.89 14.03 1.80
CA LEU A 159 13.12 14.11 0.56
C LEU A 159 11.73 14.70 0.81
N PRO A 160 11.20 15.53 -0.09
CA PRO A 160 11.75 15.85 -1.44
C PRO A 160 12.80 16.98 -1.47
N SER A 161 13.07 17.68 -0.35
CA SER A 161 13.94 18.90 -0.31
C SER A 161 15.39 18.65 -0.71
N ARG A 162 15.90 17.41 -0.64
CA ARG A 162 17.28 16.98 -0.90
C ARG A 162 18.33 17.62 0.01
N LYS A 163 17.90 18.18 1.15
CA LYS A 163 18.83 18.70 2.17
C LYS A 163 19.52 17.53 2.86
N THR A 164 20.80 17.66 3.16
CA THR A 164 21.62 16.64 3.81
C THR A 164 22.04 17.07 5.20
N SER A 165 22.26 16.11 6.10
CA SER A 165 22.81 16.29 7.43
C SER A 165 23.33 14.96 7.96
N LYS A 166 23.87 14.94 9.19
CA LYS A 166 24.26 13.71 9.88
C LYS A 166 23.37 13.45 11.09
N VAL A 167 23.16 12.17 11.39
CA VAL A 167 22.47 11.75 12.59
C VAL A 167 23.32 12.08 13.81
N LYS A 168 22.84 12.98 14.66
CA LYS A 168 23.50 13.38 15.90
C LYS A 168 23.22 12.40 17.02
N SER A 169 21.96 11.99 17.21
CA SER A 169 21.57 10.99 18.19
C SER A 169 20.28 10.28 17.76
N ILE A 170 20.08 9.08 18.29
CA ILE A 170 18.86 8.30 18.13
C ILE A 170 18.27 8.11 19.52
N VAL A 171 17.05 8.59 19.72
CA VAL A 171 16.34 8.54 21.00
C VAL A 171 15.55 7.24 21.07
N SER A 172 15.79 6.47 22.16
CA SER A 172 15.00 5.28 22.46
C SER A 172 13.61 5.68 22.92
N ASN A 173 12.58 4.99 22.41
CA ASN A 173 11.21 5.14 22.89
C ASN A 173 10.86 4.13 24.01
N GLU A 174 11.84 3.43 24.58
CA GLU A 174 11.61 2.60 25.75
C GLU A 174 11.32 3.50 26.95
N ILE A 175 10.03 3.70 27.24
CA ILE A 175 9.56 4.41 28.42
C ILE A 175 9.75 3.48 29.61
N LYS A 176 10.88 3.59 30.29
CA LYS A 176 11.12 2.85 31.55
C LYS A 176 10.30 3.40 32.71
N ASP A 177 9.82 4.63 32.62
CA ASP A 177 8.99 5.29 33.63
C ASP A 177 7.95 6.21 33.00
N LEU A 178 6.68 6.06 33.39
CA LEU A 178 5.54 6.88 32.93
C LEU A 178 5.52 8.31 33.53
N ARG A 179 6.62 8.77 34.14
CA ARG A 179 6.71 10.12 34.69
C ARG A 179 6.91 11.15 33.61
N PRO A 180 6.30 12.36 33.70
CA PRO A 180 6.58 13.44 32.78
C PRO A 180 8.07 13.76 32.79
N ILE A 181 8.69 13.81 31.61
CA ILE A 181 10.10 14.16 31.42
C ILE A 181 10.32 15.55 32.01
N GLY A 182 11.07 15.66 33.10
CA GLY A 182 11.49 16.92 33.72
C GLY A 182 12.49 17.67 32.84
N LYS A 183 12.68 18.97 33.10
CA LYS A 183 13.55 19.83 32.29
C LYS A 183 15.03 19.41 32.26
N ASP A 184 15.45 18.50 33.14
CA ASP A 184 16.85 18.09 33.33
C ASP A 184 17.10 16.59 33.17
N GLU A 185 16.13 15.81 32.64
CA GLU A 185 16.31 14.38 32.42
C GLU A 185 17.06 14.11 31.11
N THR A 186 18.14 13.33 31.21
CA THR A 186 18.88 12.84 30.04
C THR A 186 18.02 11.84 29.28
N VAL A 187 17.72 12.17 28.04
CA VAL A 187 17.00 11.28 27.11
C VAL A 187 17.89 10.08 26.81
N GLU A 188 17.37 8.87 27.01
CA GLU A 188 18.11 7.63 26.69
C GLU A 188 18.33 7.55 25.18
N THR A 189 19.58 7.39 24.78
CA THR A 189 19.98 7.30 23.37
C THR A 189 20.53 5.91 23.05
N ILE A 190 20.36 5.50 21.82
CA ILE A 190 20.88 4.23 21.27
C ILE A 190 21.79 4.53 20.09
N ASP A 191 22.73 3.63 19.81
CA ASP A 191 23.71 3.83 18.72
C ASP A 191 23.11 3.52 17.35
N ARG A 192 22.09 2.64 17.30
CA ARG A 192 21.42 2.23 16.05
C ARG A 192 19.94 1.96 16.26
N ALA A 193 19.15 2.17 15.18
CA ALA A 193 17.77 1.75 15.10
C ALA A 193 17.50 1.08 13.75
N PHE A 194 16.54 0.17 13.69
CA PHE A 194 16.20 -0.64 12.52
C PHE A 194 14.68 -0.85 12.39
N ALA A 195 14.24 -1.26 11.22
CA ALA A 195 12.82 -1.54 11.00
C ALA A 195 12.36 -2.75 11.87
N PRO A 196 11.13 -2.70 12.45
CA PRO A 196 10.14 -1.63 12.39
C PRO A 196 10.12 -0.72 13.65
N MET A 197 11.27 -0.37 14.19
CA MET A 197 11.33 0.45 15.42
C MET A 197 10.69 1.83 15.21
N ALA A 198 9.86 2.25 16.16
CA ALA A 198 9.47 3.65 16.32
C ALA A 198 10.61 4.40 17.03
N THR A 199 11.10 5.49 16.44
CA THR A 199 12.25 6.20 16.96
C THR A 199 12.16 7.70 16.70
N THR A 200 12.99 8.46 17.40
CA THR A 200 13.20 9.88 17.16
C THR A 200 14.69 10.12 16.89
N ILE A 201 14.99 10.69 15.74
CA ILE A 201 16.37 11.06 15.41
C ILE A 201 16.57 12.56 15.53
N THR A 202 17.75 12.99 16.00
CA THR A 202 18.22 14.37 15.96
C THR A 202 19.34 14.50 14.94
N LEU A 203 19.51 15.66 14.39
CA LEU A 203 20.50 15.95 13.36
C LEU A 203 21.55 16.94 13.85
N GLU A 204 22.72 16.95 13.22
CA GLU A 204 23.79 17.91 13.51
C GLU A 204 23.39 19.31 13.07
N ASP A 205 22.73 19.44 11.91
CA ASP A 205 22.31 20.68 11.32
C ASP A 205 20.84 21.00 11.57
N GLU A 206 20.50 22.27 11.72
CA GLU A 206 19.10 22.72 11.77
C GLU A 206 18.54 22.86 10.34
N ILE A 207 18.01 21.77 9.79
CA ILE A 207 17.34 21.75 8.49
C ILE A 207 15.83 21.63 8.66
N ASP A 208 15.09 22.22 7.72
CA ASP A 208 13.63 22.14 7.74
C ASP A 208 13.16 20.77 7.25
N ILE A 209 12.46 20.08 8.15
CA ILE A 209 11.81 18.81 7.90
C ILE A 209 10.42 18.89 8.51
N SER A 210 9.44 18.41 7.77
CA SER A 210 8.04 18.43 8.16
C SER A 210 7.44 17.03 8.15
N ARG A 211 6.27 16.89 8.79
CA ARG A 211 5.48 15.65 8.66
C ARG A 211 5.21 15.38 7.18
N GLY A 212 5.44 14.12 6.78
CA GLY A 212 5.26 13.68 5.41
C GLY A 212 6.54 13.64 4.58
N ASP A 213 7.62 14.28 5.04
CA ASP A 213 8.93 14.13 4.44
C ASP A 213 9.50 12.74 4.73
N MET A 214 10.47 12.32 3.94
CA MET A 214 11.15 11.04 4.08
C MET A 214 12.63 11.28 4.37
N ILE A 215 13.13 10.67 5.44
CA ILE A 215 14.58 10.64 5.72
C ILE A 215 15.13 9.32 5.19
N VAL A 216 16.18 9.42 4.37
CA VAL A 216 16.88 8.30 3.75
C VAL A 216 18.38 8.40 3.98
N LYS A 217 19.15 7.32 3.83
CA LYS A 217 20.62 7.40 3.77
C LYS A 217 21.04 8.09 2.49
N SER A 218 22.03 8.97 2.57
CA SER A 218 22.58 9.69 1.39
C SER A 218 23.22 8.75 0.36
N SER A 219 23.60 7.55 0.78
CA SER A 219 24.13 6.49 -0.09
C SER A 219 23.05 5.74 -0.88
N ASP A 220 21.74 5.90 -0.54
CA ASP A 220 20.64 5.15 -1.12
C ASP A 220 19.38 6.01 -1.24
N ILE A 221 19.41 6.94 -2.17
CA ILE A 221 18.36 7.91 -2.43
C ILE A 221 17.37 7.34 -3.45
N PRO A 222 16.09 7.14 -3.10
CA PRO A 222 15.06 6.71 -4.05
C PRO A 222 14.76 7.80 -5.08
N LYS A 223 14.13 7.41 -6.18
CA LYS A 223 13.60 8.38 -7.14
C LYS A 223 12.58 9.29 -6.46
N VAL A 224 12.48 10.51 -6.94
CA VAL A 224 11.50 11.51 -6.49
C VAL A 224 10.66 11.91 -7.69
N SER A 225 9.35 11.82 -7.54
CA SER A 225 8.40 12.13 -8.62
C SER A 225 7.03 12.48 -8.05
N ASN A 226 6.27 13.23 -8.83
CA ASN A 226 4.84 13.47 -8.63
C ASN A 226 3.96 12.74 -9.66
N HIS A 227 4.57 11.97 -10.58
CA HIS A 227 3.85 11.16 -11.56
C HIS A 227 4.19 9.68 -11.35
N LEU A 228 3.17 8.87 -11.13
CA LEU A 228 3.30 7.48 -10.72
C LEU A 228 2.50 6.56 -11.63
N SER A 229 3.10 5.42 -11.99
CA SER A 229 2.39 4.25 -12.47
C SER A 229 2.02 3.39 -11.26
N CYS A 230 0.77 2.99 -11.15
CA CYS A 230 0.28 2.25 -9.98
C CYS A 230 -0.80 1.22 -10.36
N MET A 231 -0.85 0.12 -9.60
CA MET A 231 -2.03 -0.74 -9.58
C MET A 231 -3.03 -0.17 -8.58
N VAL A 232 -4.30 -0.12 -8.97
CA VAL A 232 -5.41 0.40 -8.16
C VAL A 232 -6.46 -0.70 -8.01
N VAL A 233 -6.95 -0.85 -6.78
CA VAL A 233 -8.16 -1.63 -6.46
C VAL A 233 -9.24 -0.63 -6.09
N TRP A 234 -10.28 -0.51 -6.90
CA TRP A 234 -11.39 0.41 -6.64
C TRP A 234 -12.42 -0.24 -5.72
N MET A 235 -12.89 0.48 -4.70
CA MET A 235 -13.71 -0.07 -3.61
C MET A 235 -15.03 0.69 -3.38
N ASP A 236 -15.36 1.65 -4.24
CA ASP A 236 -16.58 2.43 -4.13
C ASP A 236 -17.59 2.05 -5.23
N GLU A 237 -18.90 2.21 -4.93
CA GLU A 237 -19.97 2.01 -5.90
C GLU A 237 -19.95 3.08 -6.98
N THR A 238 -19.54 4.30 -6.63
CA THR A 238 -19.34 5.38 -7.59
C THR A 238 -18.07 5.11 -8.39
N PRO A 239 -18.13 5.04 -9.72
CA PRO A 239 -16.96 4.79 -10.55
C PRO A 239 -15.86 5.84 -10.38
N LEU A 240 -14.60 5.42 -10.49
CA LEU A 240 -13.46 6.34 -10.56
C LEU A 240 -13.63 7.28 -11.75
N LYS A 241 -13.46 8.58 -11.50
CA LYS A 241 -13.47 9.62 -12.53
C LYS A 241 -12.07 10.11 -12.80
N LEU A 242 -11.66 10.08 -14.07
CA LEU A 242 -10.39 10.64 -14.49
C LEU A 242 -10.34 12.15 -14.27
N ASN A 243 -9.17 12.65 -13.94
CA ASN A 243 -8.88 14.07 -13.67
C ASN A 243 -9.68 14.69 -12.49
N GLN A 244 -10.40 13.87 -11.72
CA GLN A 244 -10.98 14.30 -10.45
C GLN A 244 -9.92 14.25 -9.35
N ASN A 245 -9.93 15.27 -8.47
CA ASN A 245 -9.03 15.32 -7.32
C ASN A 245 -9.52 14.42 -6.18
N TYR A 246 -8.66 13.53 -5.76
CA TYR A 246 -8.80 12.68 -4.57
C TYR A 246 -7.75 13.05 -3.53
N ILE A 247 -7.99 12.69 -2.28
CA ILE A 247 -6.97 12.73 -1.24
C ILE A 247 -6.21 11.40 -1.29
N ILE A 248 -4.90 11.48 -1.46
CA ILE A 248 -4.00 10.34 -1.48
C ILE A 248 -3.24 10.31 -0.15
N LYS A 249 -3.48 9.29 0.66
CA LYS A 249 -2.77 9.11 1.93
C LYS A 249 -1.75 7.99 1.80
N ARG A 250 -0.48 8.33 1.98
CA ARG A 250 0.65 7.41 1.86
C ARG A 250 1.58 7.59 3.06
N ALA A 251 1.86 6.49 3.77
CA ALA A 251 2.67 6.54 4.99
C ALA A 251 2.22 7.71 5.91
N THR A 252 3.06 8.72 6.09
CA THR A 252 2.77 9.91 6.91
C THR A 252 2.26 11.11 6.11
N SER A 253 2.27 11.03 4.77
CA SER A 253 1.89 12.10 3.85
C SER A 253 0.41 12.07 3.50
N VAL A 254 -0.18 13.25 3.37
CA VAL A 254 -1.52 13.47 2.80
C VAL A 254 -1.36 14.44 1.64
N LEU A 255 -1.78 14.03 0.45
CA LEU A 255 -1.54 14.69 -0.83
C LEU A 255 -2.86 14.84 -1.57
N ASN A 256 -2.94 15.79 -2.50
CA ASN A 256 -3.98 15.76 -3.51
C ASN A 256 -3.42 15.05 -4.76
N GLY A 257 -4.27 14.26 -5.41
CA GLY A 257 -3.88 13.55 -6.63
C GLY A 257 -5.05 13.31 -7.54
N ALA A 258 -4.76 13.17 -8.82
CA ALA A 258 -5.74 12.85 -9.85
C ALA A 258 -5.23 11.72 -10.75
N PHE A 259 -6.13 10.81 -11.10
CA PHE A 259 -5.83 9.77 -12.08
C PHE A 259 -6.02 10.33 -13.48
N ASN A 260 -4.95 10.36 -14.28
CA ASN A 260 -4.96 10.95 -15.62
C ASN A 260 -5.33 9.93 -16.69
N ALA A 261 -4.99 8.67 -16.48
CA ALA A 261 -5.29 7.59 -17.40
C ALA A 261 -5.48 6.25 -16.66
N ILE A 262 -6.30 5.40 -17.23
CA ILE A 262 -6.36 3.97 -16.94
C ILE A 262 -5.68 3.29 -18.12
N GLU A 263 -4.54 2.63 -17.86
CA GLU A 263 -3.79 1.94 -18.93
C GLU A 263 -4.54 0.67 -19.34
N PHE A 264 -5.02 -0.09 -18.37
CA PHE A 264 -5.90 -1.25 -18.58
C PHE A 264 -6.62 -1.61 -17.29
N LYS A 265 -7.74 -2.32 -17.43
CA LYS A 265 -8.43 -3.02 -16.34
C LYS A 265 -8.23 -4.52 -16.48
N LYS A 266 -8.00 -5.23 -15.37
CA LYS A 266 -7.85 -6.68 -15.36
C LYS A 266 -9.23 -7.36 -15.26
N ASN A 267 -9.58 -8.17 -16.26
CA ASN A 267 -10.75 -9.05 -16.18
C ASN A 267 -10.41 -10.23 -15.27
N ILE A 268 -11.08 -10.34 -14.14
CA ILE A 268 -10.80 -11.38 -13.14
C ILE A 268 -11.23 -12.78 -13.59
N ASN A 269 -12.13 -12.90 -14.55
CA ASN A 269 -12.60 -14.20 -15.04
C ASN A 269 -11.65 -14.80 -16.08
N THR A 270 -11.16 -13.95 -17.03
CA THR A 270 -10.27 -14.38 -18.13
C THR A 270 -8.81 -14.00 -17.89
N PHE A 271 -8.54 -13.13 -16.92
CA PHE A 271 -7.23 -12.50 -16.63
C PHE A 271 -6.65 -11.67 -17.78
N GLU A 272 -7.47 -11.34 -18.75
CA GLU A 272 -7.10 -10.44 -19.86
C GLU A 272 -7.07 -8.98 -19.41
N GLU A 273 -6.34 -8.18 -20.14
CA GLU A 273 -6.30 -6.73 -20.01
C GLU A 273 -7.36 -6.12 -20.93
N ILE A 274 -8.17 -5.23 -20.37
CA ILE A 274 -9.29 -4.60 -21.06
C ILE A 274 -9.10 -3.10 -21.01
N ASP A 275 -9.21 -2.44 -22.15
CA ASP A 275 -9.26 -1.00 -22.24
C ASP A 275 -10.55 -0.47 -21.63
N THR A 276 -10.44 0.55 -20.79
CA THR A 276 -11.58 1.19 -20.15
C THR A 276 -11.27 2.62 -19.79
N THR A 277 -12.31 3.43 -19.66
CA THR A 277 -12.20 4.83 -19.22
C THR A 277 -12.70 5.03 -17.79
N GLU A 278 -13.23 3.97 -17.15
CA GLU A 278 -13.75 4.03 -15.79
C GLU A 278 -13.49 2.73 -15.02
N LEU A 279 -13.47 2.80 -13.70
CA LEU A 279 -13.37 1.65 -12.81
C LEU A 279 -14.61 1.57 -11.93
N ALA A 280 -15.29 0.44 -11.99
CA ALA A 280 -16.39 0.10 -11.12
C ALA A 280 -15.91 -0.59 -9.84
N LEU A 281 -16.85 -0.81 -8.91
CA LEU A 281 -16.60 -1.51 -7.66
C LEU A 281 -15.88 -2.85 -7.87
N ASN A 282 -14.79 -3.05 -7.13
CA ASN A 282 -13.91 -4.23 -7.18
C ASN A 282 -13.09 -4.39 -8.48
N ASP A 283 -13.03 -3.39 -9.33
CA ASP A 283 -12.13 -3.41 -10.46
C ASP A 283 -10.67 -3.24 -10.02
N ILE A 284 -9.78 -3.91 -10.74
CA ILE A 284 -8.34 -3.84 -10.55
C ILE A 284 -7.72 -3.33 -11.85
N ALA A 285 -6.96 -2.25 -11.77
CA ALA A 285 -6.46 -1.59 -12.97
C ALA A 285 -5.07 -1.02 -12.77
N LYS A 286 -4.35 -0.87 -13.87
CA LYS A 286 -3.12 -0.09 -13.93
C LYS A 286 -3.46 1.34 -14.35
N CYS A 287 -3.03 2.30 -13.54
CA CYS A 287 -3.39 3.71 -13.70
C CYS A 287 -2.16 4.61 -13.61
N THR A 288 -2.27 5.77 -14.25
CA THR A 288 -1.34 6.89 -14.06
C THR A 288 -1.91 7.87 -13.06
N LEU A 289 -1.17 8.14 -11.99
CA LEU A 289 -1.53 9.07 -10.92
C LEU A 289 -0.59 10.27 -10.92
N SER A 290 -1.16 11.48 -10.93
CA SER A 290 -0.43 12.74 -10.72
C SER A 290 -0.73 13.30 -9.33
N LEU A 291 0.31 13.73 -8.62
CA LEU A 291 0.24 14.31 -7.29
C LEU A 291 0.52 15.80 -7.32
N ASP A 292 0.02 16.55 -6.34
CA ASP A 292 0.23 17.98 -6.18
C ASP A 292 1.68 18.36 -5.78
N ARG A 293 2.46 17.41 -5.29
CA ARG A 293 3.89 17.57 -4.97
C ARG A 293 4.68 16.29 -5.19
N GLU A 294 5.99 16.44 -5.32
CA GLU A 294 6.92 15.32 -5.42
C GLU A 294 6.99 14.51 -4.12
N ILE A 295 7.16 13.21 -4.26
CA ILE A 295 7.40 12.27 -3.14
C ILE A 295 8.58 11.34 -3.46
N ALA A 296 9.20 10.80 -2.43
CA ALA A 296 10.11 9.66 -2.58
C ALA A 296 9.33 8.45 -3.10
N VAL A 297 9.80 7.81 -4.15
CA VAL A 297 9.09 6.69 -4.80
C VAL A 297 9.81 5.39 -4.54
N ASP A 298 9.19 4.52 -3.75
CA ASP A 298 9.58 3.13 -3.61
C ASP A 298 8.52 2.26 -4.29
N PRO A 299 8.88 1.32 -5.18
CA PRO A 299 7.95 0.33 -5.71
C PRO A 299 7.37 -0.54 -4.59
N TYR A 300 6.07 -0.89 -4.68
CA TYR A 300 5.39 -1.66 -3.66
C TYR A 300 6.04 -3.02 -3.36
N HIS A 301 6.60 -3.66 -4.39
CA HIS A 301 7.28 -4.95 -4.23
C HIS A 301 8.61 -4.86 -3.46
N GLU A 302 9.24 -3.67 -3.42
CA GLU A 302 10.46 -3.41 -2.66
C GLU A 302 10.14 -2.96 -1.22
N ASN A 303 9.14 -2.11 -1.07
CA ASN A 303 8.72 -1.60 0.23
C ASN A 303 7.19 -1.41 0.29
N ARG A 304 6.50 -2.36 0.93
CA ARG A 304 5.03 -2.32 1.03
C ARG A 304 4.51 -1.07 1.75
N TYR A 305 5.21 -0.61 2.79
CA TYR A 305 4.75 0.52 3.60
C TYR A 305 4.84 1.85 2.85
N THR A 306 5.97 2.12 2.20
CA THR A 306 6.18 3.36 1.43
C THR A 306 5.67 3.28 0.00
N GLY A 307 5.46 2.08 -0.54
CA GLY A 307 4.95 1.84 -1.90
C GLY A 307 3.44 1.71 -2.00
N SER A 308 2.68 1.81 -0.90
CA SER A 308 1.22 1.76 -0.89
C SER A 308 0.59 3.09 -0.54
N PHE A 309 -0.65 3.28 -0.98
CA PHE A 309 -1.47 4.43 -0.63
C PHE A 309 -2.96 4.08 -0.60
N ILE A 310 -3.74 4.86 0.13
CA ILE A 310 -5.20 4.81 0.08
C ILE A 310 -5.74 6.03 -0.65
N ILE A 311 -6.85 5.84 -1.35
CA ILE A 311 -7.56 6.84 -2.12
C ILE A 311 -8.81 7.21 -1.31
N ILE A 312 -8.97 8.49 -1.02
CA ILE A 312 -10.06 9.01 -0.21
C ILE A 312 -10.81 10.03 -1.06
N ASP A 313 -12.12 9.89 -1.12
CA ASP A 313 -12.98 10.90 -1.74
C ASP A 313 -12.97 12.18 -0.92
N LYS A 314 -12.74 13.31 -1.60
CA LYS A 314 -12.56 14.60 -0.95
C LYS A 314 -13.83 15.14 -0.28
N TYR A 315 -15.00 14.75 -0.77
CA TYR A 315 -16.29 15.28 -0.31
C TYR A 315 -16.89 14.41 0.81
N THR A 316 -16.82 13.09 0.65
CA THR A 316 -17.39 12.15 1.61
C THR A 316 -16.41 11.75 2.71
N ASN A 317 -15.11 11.97 2.51
CA ASN A 317 -14.00 11.43 3.33
C ASN A 317 -13.98 9.90 3.42
N SER A 318 -14.69 9.21 2.54
CA SER A 318 -14.71 7.76 2.47
C SER A 318 -13.47 7.22 1.73
N THR A 319 -12.94 6.09 2.17
CA THR A 319 -11.91 5.38 1.43
C THR A 319 -12.54 4.70 0.23
N VAL A 320 -12.20 5.15 -0.98
CA VAL A 320 -12.77 4.68 -2.25
C VAL A 320 -11.86 3.74 -3.03
N GLY A 321 -10.61 3.59 -2.59
CA GLY A 321 -9.66 2.68 -3.23
C GLY A 321 -8.36 2.55 -2.50
N ALA A 322 -7.54 1.62 -2.95
CA ALA A 322 -6.15 1.44 -2.53
C ALA A 322 -5.26 1.30 -3.76
N GLY A 323 -4.02 1.78 -3.65
CA GLY A 323 -3.06 1.72 -4.74
C GLY A 323 -1.70 1.22 -4.29
N MET A 324 -1.01 0.60 -5.24
CA MET A 324 0.34 0.07 -5.11
C MET A 324 1.20 0.70 -6.19
N ILE A 325 2.25 1.41 -5.79
CA ILE A 325 3.18 2.07 -6.70
C ILE A 325 3.99 1.01 -7.45
N ILE A 326 4.00 1.09 -8.78
CA ILE A 326 4.86 0.26 -9.62
C ILE A 326 6.18 0.98 -9.87
N SER A 327 6.10 2.24 -10.30
CA SER A 327 7.27 3.06 -10.63
C SER A 327 6.92 4.54 -10.72
N SER A 328 7.94 5.39 -10.72
CA SER A 328 7.82 6.76 -11.19
C SER A 328 7.72 6.79 -12.71
N ILE A 329 6.99 7.77 -13.24
CA ILE A 329 6.93 8.05 -14.68
C ILE A 329 7.84 9.26 -14.95
N GLU A 330 8.84 9.07 -15.83
CA GLU A 330 9.75 10.13 -16.26
C GLU A 330 9.21 10.76 -17.56
N GLY A 331 9.42 12.04 -17.74
CA GLY A 331 9.11 12.71 -19.03
C GLY A 331 7.64 13.02 -19.26
N PHE A 332 6.79 12.96 -18.24
CA PHE A 332 5.53 13.69 -18.34
C PHE A 332 5.90 15.18 -18.47
N ALA A 333 5.93 15.67 -19.72
CA ALA A 333 5.82 17.08 -19.97
C ALA A 333 4.65 17.56 -19.10
N LYS A 334 4.86 18.68 -18.35
CA LYS A 334 3.74 19.34 -17.65
C LYS A 334 2.57 19.27 -18.63
N LEU A 335 1.57 18.41 -18.33
CA LEU A 335 0.30 18.55 -18.98
C LEU A 335 -0.01 20.02 -18.77
N GLU A 336 -0.10 20.76 -19.86
CA GLU A 336 -0.40 22.18 -19.87
C GLU A 336 -1.44 22.36 -18.80
N GLU A 337 -1.17 23.26 -17.84
CA GLU A 337 -2.15 23.63 -16.82
C GLU A 337 -3.48 23.65 -17.53
N ASN A 338 -4.39 22.72 -17.17
CA ASN A 338 -5.64 22.55 -17.88
C ASN A 338 -6.16 23.94 -18.17
N LYS A 339 -6.11 24.36 -19.44
CA LYS A 339 -6.81 25.57 -19.84
C LYS A 339 -8.21 25.29 -19.40
N LYS A 340 -8.62 25.93 -18.30
CA LYS A 340 -9.98 25.82 -17.82
C LYS A 340 -10.85 26.05 -19.04
N VAL A 341 -11.50 25.01 -19.52
CA VAL A 341 -12.51 25.17 -20.58
C VAL A 341 -13.70 25.82 -19.89
N TYR A 342 -13.78 27.12 -20.05
CA TYR A 342 -14.87 27.88 -19.50
C TYR A 342 -16.12 27.63 -20.35
N THR A 343 -17.26 27.51 -19.70
CA THR A 343 -18.56 27.46 -20.38
C THR A 343 -18.84 28.79 -21.06
N GLU A 344 -19.68 28.81 -22.10
CA GLU A 344 -20.11 30.06 -22.74
C GLU A 344 -20.64 31.05 -21.72
N ALA A 345 -21.45 30.62 -20.74
CA ALA A 345 -21.98 31.46 -19.66
C ALA A 345 -20.90 32.08 -18.78
N GLU A 346 -19.79 31.34 -18.49
CA GLU A 346 -18.67 31.86 -17.70
C GLU A 346 -17.86 32.90 -18.49
N VAL A 347 -17.71 32.71 -19.79
CA VAL A 347 -17.07 33.69 -20.69
C VAL A 347 -17.90 34.96 -20.77
N GLU A 348 -19.19 34.84 -21.02
CA GLU A 348 -20.13 35.99 -21.06
C GLU A 348 -20.17 36.77 -19.73
N LEU A 349 -20.18 36.03 -18.60
CA LEU A 349 -20.15 36.66 -17.27
C LEU A 349 -18.81 37.40 -17.05
N ASN A 350 -17.69 36.82 -17.44
CA ASN A 350 -16.37 37.44 -17.32
C ASN A 350 -16.29 38.71 -18.18
N GLU A 351 -16.80 38.68 -19.42
CA GLU A 351 -16.87 39.87 -20.30
C GLU A 351 -17.78 40.95 -19.71
N PHE A 352 -18.92 40.57 -19.16
CA PHE A 352 -19.84 41.50 -18.50
C PHE A 352 -19.17 42.19 -17.31
N ILE A 353 -18.50 41.43 -16.43
CA ILE A 353 -17.80 41.99 -15.27
C ILE A 353 -16.69 42.94 -15.71
N ARG A 354 -15.87 42.57 -16.67
CA ARG A 354 -14.79 43.42 -17.18
C ARG A 354 -15.27 44.71 -17.80
N ARG A 355 -16.44 44.68 -18.45
CA ARG A 355 -17.06 45.87 -19.08
C ARG A 355 -17.69 46.81 -18.07
N ASN A 356 -18.38 46.27 -17.06
CA ASN A 356 -19.20 47.06 -16.16
C ASN A 356 -18.54 47.38 -14.82
N TYR A 357 -17.50 46.61 -14.45
CA TYR A 357 -16.78 46.74 -13.16
C TYR A 357 -15.24 46.65 -13.39
N PRO A 358 -14.66 47.58 -14.19
CA PRO A 358 -13.22 47.55 -14.50
C PRO A 358 -12.33 47.67 -13.27
N GLU A 359 -12.85 48.25 -12.18
CA GLU A 359 -12.16 48.36 -10.89
C GLU A 359 -11.92 47.01 -10.20
N TRP A 360 -12.57 45.94 -10.63
CA TRP A 360 -12.34 44.58 -10.10
C TRP A 360 -11.12 43.88 -10.73
N GLU A 361 -10.49 44.50 -11.71
CA GLU A 361 -9.30 43.99 -12.40
C GLU A 361 -9.36 42.50 -12.83
N CYS A 362 -10.55 42.01 -13.19
CA CYS A 362 -10.77 40.65 -13.64
C CYS A 362 -9.97 40.37 -14.90
N LYS A 363 -9.16 39.30 -14.87
CA LYS A 363 -8.42 38.82 -16.06
C LYS A 363 -9.37 38.21 -17.09
N ALA A 364 -9.05 38.34 -18.36
CA ALA A 364 -9.75 37.63 -19.44
C ALA A 364 -9.58 36.12 -19.30
N ILE A 365 -10.62 35.35 -19.54
CA ILE A 365 -10.63 33.90 -19.52
C ILE A 365 -10.89 33.35 -20.91
#